data_726ba9af5a1882e1ed8e50d507116733
#
_entry.id   726ba9af5a1882e1ed8e50d507116733
#
_cell.length_a   1.000
_cell.length_b   1.000
_cell.length_c   1.000
_cell.angle_alpha   90.00
_cell.angle_beta   90.00
_cell.angle_gamma   90.00
#
_symmetry.space_group_name_H-M   'P 1'
#
loop_
_entity.id
_entity.type
_entity.pdbx_description
1 polymer ?
#
loop_
_entity_poly.entity_id
_entity_poly.type
_entity_poly.pdbx_seq_one_letter_code
_entity_poly.pdbx_strand_id
1 'polypeptide(L)'
;MKLSFRYAIASIVMAGALFLLSPTLMPEDVNLPGASRISLGLDLKGGVQLTLGVDTEKAVQSALINSGQVLRQKAREAGITVLGPRQMPGGVQELIIARANQVDAFLALAKKDAPQVVPGTPRTWSDGAVHLPYSFTPAFVKQTQDLAVDQVLRTISSRIDQFGVAEPDIRKQ
;
A
#
# COMPACT_ATOMS: atom_id res chain seq x y z
N MET A 1 12.04 50.40 41.70
CA MET A 1 10.69 49.94 41.33
C MET A 1 9.97 49.49 42.57
N LYS A 2 8.79 50.08 42.86
CA LYS A 2 8.02 49.75 44.09
C LYS A 2 7.53 48.28 44.03
N LEU A 3 7.58 47.59 45.13
CA LEU A 3 7.22 46.17 45.25
C LEU A 3 5.82 45.90 44.67
N SER A 4 4.87 46.84 44.87
CA SER A 4 3.52 46.81 44.29
C SER A 4 3.46 46.73 42.75
N PHE A 5 4.40 47.38 42.04
CA PHE A 5 4.45 47.35 40.61
C PHE A 5 4.88 45.98 40.05
N ARG A 6 5.78 45.29 40.75
CA ARG A 6 6.19 43.92 40.38
C ARG A 6 5.05 42.93 40.55
N TYR A 7 4.26 43.06 41.62
CA TYR A 7 3.08 42.21 41.80
C TYR A 7 1.97 42.48 40.79
N ALA A 8 1.79 43.75 40.38
CA ALA A 8 0.84 44.11 39.33
C ALA A 8 1.21 43.49 38.01
N ILE A 9 2.50 43.55 37.58
CA ILE A 9 2.94 42.88 36.35
C ILE A 9 2.77 41.38 36.45
N ALA A 10 3.16 40.76 37.56
CA ALA A 10 2.99 39.30 37.72
C ALA A 10 1.50 38.85 37.64
N SER A 11 0.59 39.63 38.21
CA SER A 11 -0.85 39.37 38.16
C SER A 11 -1.40 39.49 36.73
N ILE A 12 -0.95 40.48 35.95
CA ILE A 12 -1.35 40.65 34.54
C ILE A 12 -0.85 39.49 33.68
N VAL A 13 0.40 39.08 33.88
CA VAL A 13 0.96 37.93 33.12
C VAL A 13 0.24 36.65 33.49
N MET A 14 -0.06 36.43 34.77
CA MET A 14 -0.80 35.25 35.22
C MET A 14 -2.23 35.23 34.68
N ALA A 15 -2.93 36.34 34.68
CA ALA A 15 -4.27 36.46 34.11
C ALA A 15 -4.27 36.21 32.58
N GLY A 16 -3.24 36.75 31.88
CA GLY A 16 -3.06 36.51 30.46
C GLY A 16 -2.80 35.02 30.12
N ALA A 17 -1.94 34.37 30.92
CA ALA A 17 -1.68 32.93 30.74
C ALA A 17 -2.91 32.08 31.02
N LEU A 18 -3.69 32.38 32.05
CA LEU A 18 -4.95 31.69 32.34
C LEU A 18 -6.00 31.90 31.25
N PHE A 19 -6.06 33.10 30.67
CA PHE A 19 -6.93 33.40 29.55
C PHE A 19 -6.57 32.60 28.30
N LEU A 20 -5.28 32.47 27.97
CA LEU A 20 -4.78 31.69 26.84
C LEU A 20 -4.97 30.19 27.04
N LEU A 21 -4.95 29.69 28.28
CA LEU A 21 -5.18 28.29 28.61
C LEU A 21 -6.68 27.92 28.70
N SER A 22 -7.56 28.91 28.91
CA SER A 22 -8.98 28.69 29.13
C SER A 22 -9.67 27.85 28.03
N PRO A 23 -9.37 27.98 26.71
CA PRO A 23 -9.99 27.15 25.68
C PRO A 23 -9.64 25.68 25.77
N THR A 24 -8.48 25.37 26.35
CA THR A 24 -8.01 23.97 26.52
C THR A 24 -8.74 23.28 27.68
N LEU A 25 -9.22 24.03 28.65
CA LEU A 25 -9.91 23.53 29.85
C LEU A 25 -11.44 23.50 29.71
N MET A 26 -11.99 24.16 28.66
CA MET A 26 -13.43 24.20 28.40
C MET A 26 -13.89 23.05 27.51
N PRO A 27 -15.17 22.59 27.63
CA PRO A 27 -15.76 21.61 26.72
C PRO A 27 -15.64 22.02 25.24
N GLU A 28 -15.70 21.04 24.34
CA GLU A 28 -15.44 21.22 22.90
C GLU A 28 -16.39 22.21 22.20
N ASP A 29 -17.56 22.46 22.78
CA ASP A 29 -18.61 23.31 22.24
C ASP A 29 -18.33 24.83 22.34
N VAL A 30 -17.27 25.23 23.09
CA VAL A 30 -16.96 26.64 23.31
C VAL A 30 -15.80 27.09 22.42
N ASN A 31 -16.10 27.84 21.37
CA ASN A 31 -15.11 28.43 20.46
C ASN A 31 -14.81 29.88 20.88
N LEU A 32 -13.63 30.15 21.45
CA LEU A 32 -13.18 31.50 21.77
C LEU A 32 -12.40 32.08 20.58
N PRO A 33 -12.79 33.21 20.00
CA PRO A 33 -12.10 33.82 18.88
C PRO A 33 -10.67 34.25 19.29
N GLY A 34 -9.68 33.72 18.54
CA GLY A 34 -8.27 34.10 18.71
C GLY A 34 -7.45 33.21 19.66
N ALA A 35 -8.01 32.18 20.27
CA ALA A 35 -7.28 31.26 21.10
C ALA A 35 -7.31 29.84 20.50
N SER A 36 -6.13 29.31 20.13
CA SER A 36 -6.00 27.93 19.65
C SER A 36 -5.88 26.97 20.82
N ARG A 37 -6.61 25.86 20.77
CA ARG A 37 -6.49 24.78 21.73
C ARG A 37 -5.14 24.10 21.60
N ILE A 38 -4.53 23.77 22.71
CA ILE A 38 -3.31 22.96 22.73
C ILE A 38 -3.72 21.51 22.43
N SER A 39 -3.29 20.97 21.29
CA SER A 39 -3.47 19.57 20.98
C SER A 39 -2.55 18.74 21.88
N LEU A 40 -3.12 18.01 22.81
CA LEU A 40 -2.38 17.07 23.64
C LEU A 40 -1.85 15.93 22.77
N GLY A 41 -0.57 15.58 22.94
CA GLY A 41 0.01 14.42 22.29
C GLY A 41 -0.62 13.10 22.75
N LEU A 42 -0.33 12.01 22.02
CA LEU A 42 -0.80 10.64 22.33
C LEU A 42 -0.52 10.22 23.77
N ASP A 43 0.62 10.63 24.34
CA ASP A 43 1.04 10.28 25.70
C ASP A 43 0.10 10.85 26.77
N LEU A 44 -0.57 11.98 26.48
CA LEU A 44 -1.47 12.66 27.41
C LEU A 44 -2.95 12.38 27.14
N LYS A 45 -3.32 12.14 25.88
CA LYS A 45 -4.70 11.73 25.51
C LYS A 45 -4.96 10.23 25.70
N GLY A 46 -3.90 9.44 25.79
CA GLY A 46 -3.97 7.98 25.69
C GLY A 46 -4.22 7.55 24.25
N GLY A 47 -3.71 6.42 23.86
CA GLY A 47 -3.90 5.88 22.53
C GLY A 47 -2.78 4.91 22.14
N VAL A 48 -2.92 4.28 20.97
CA VAL A 48 -1.93 3.35 20.42
C VAL A 48 -1.52 3.84 19.05
N GLN A 49 -0.22 4.00 18.84
CA GLN A 49 0.34 4.23 17.51
C GLN A 49 0.89 2.93 16.97
N LEU A 50 0.38 2.49 15.81
CA LEU A 50 0.84 1.30 15.12
C LEU A 50 1.44 1.69 13.77
N THR A 51 2.66 1.22 13.51
CA THR A 51 3.27 1.30 12.19
C THR A 51 3.25 -0.08 11.55
N LEU A 52 2.60 -0.21 10.41
CA LEU A 52 2.45 -1.47 9.68
C LEU A 52 3.18 -1.39 8.35
N GLY A 53 3.95 -2.44 8.04
CA GLY A 53 4.60 -2.59 6.74
C GLY A 53 3.75 -3.46 5.81
N VAL A 54 3.62 -3.05 4.54
CA VAL A 54 2.98 -3.85 3.49
C VAL A 54 4.06 -4.48 2.63
N ASP A 55 4.03 -5.81 2.49
CA ASP A 55 4.92 -6.54 1.58
C ASP A 55 4.40 -6.42 0.14
N THR A 56 4.74 -5.31 -0.49
CA THR A 56 4.32 -5.00 -1.86
C THR A 56 4.99 -5.89 -2.90
N GLU A 57 6.20 -6.40 -2.62
CA GLU A 57 6.90 -7.34 -3.53
C GLU A 57 6.13 -8.66 -3.63
N LYS A 58 5.67 -9.17 -2.49
CA LYS A 58 4.85 -10.39 -2.44
C LYS A 58 3.51 -10.20 -3.15
N ALA A 59 2.92 -9.02 -3.07
CA ALA A 59 1.71 -8.68 -3.81
C ALA A 59 1.95 -8.73 -5.32
N VAL A 60 3.05 -8.15 -5.81
CA VAL A 60 3.45 -8.19 -7.23
C VAL A 60 3.72 -9.62 -7.68
N GLN A 61 4.45 -10.42 -6.89
CA GLN A 61 4.70 -11.83 -7.20
C GLN A 61 3.41 -12.63 -7.31
N SER A 62 2.48 -12.45 -6.38
CA SER A 62 1.18 -13.13 -6.40
C SER A 62 0.36 -12.73 -7.63
N ALA A 63 0.34 -11.45 -7.98
CA ALA A 63 -0.32 -10.96 -9.18
C ALA A 63 0.31 -11.54 -10.47
N LEU A 64 1.65 -11.67 -10.49
CA LEU A 64 2.38 -12.24 -11.63
C LEU A 64 2.05 -13.73 -11.82
N ILE A 65 2.00 -14.51 -10.73
CA ILE A 65 1.59 -15.92 -10.76
C ILE A 65 0.15 -16.04 -11.29
N ASN A 66 -0.77 -15.23 -10.78
CA ASN A 66 -2.17 -15.24 -11.23
C ASN A 66 -2.29 -14.89 -12.72
N SER A 67 -1.54 -13.89 -13.21
CA SER A 67 -1.50 -13.54 -14.63
C SER A 67 -0.96 -14.69 -15.49
N GLY A 68 0.05 -15.40 -15.01
CA GLY A 68 0.57 -16.60 -15.68
C GLY A 68 -0.45 -17.74 -15.75
N GLN A 69 -1.26 -17.94 -14.70
CA GLN A 69 -2.33 -18.94 -14.71
C GLN A 69 -3.44 -18.59 -15.70
N VAL A 70 -3.84 -17.31 -15.76
CA VAL A 70 -4.82 -16.82 -16.74
C VAL A 70 -4.31 -17.01 -18.16
N LEU A 71 -3.05 -16.63 -18.42
CA LEU A 71 -2.42 -16.85 -19.73
C LEU A 71 -2.36 -18.33 -20.12
N ARG A 72 -2.02 -19.21 -19.16
CA ARG A 72 -2.03 -20.67 -19.37
C ARG A 72 -3.42 -21.18 -19.73
N GLN A 73 -4.45 -20.70 -19.06
CA GLN A 73 -5.83 -21.10 -19.37
C GLN A 73 -6.24 -20.67 -20.78
N LYS A 74 -5.98 -19.39 -21.13
CA LYS A 74 -6.28 -18.86 -22.46
C LYS A 74 -5.48 -19.56 -23.56
N ALA A 75 -4.21 -19.87 -23.30
CA ALA A 75 -3.39 -20.67 -24.22
C ALA A 75 -4.00 -22.05 -24.46
N ARG A 76 -4.50 -22.71 -23.42
CA ARG A 76 -5.19 -24.01 -23.55
C ARG A 76 -6.45 -23.90 -24.42
N GLU A 77 -7.24 -22.84 -24.26
CA GLU A 77 -8.43 -22.56 -25.08
C GLU A 77 -8.05 -22.35 -26.55
N ALA A 78 -6.88 -21.78 -26.81
CA ALA A 78 -6.31 -21.61 -28.16
C ALA A 78 -5.57 -22.85 -28.69
N GLY A 79 -5.58 -23.99 -27.99
CA GLY A 79 -4.91 -25.21 -28.38
C GLY A 79 -3.37 -25.21 -28.18
N ILE A 80 -2.86 -24.24 -27.41
CA ILE A 80 -1.43 -24.13 -27.08
C ILE A 80 -1.19 -24.82 -25.73
N THR A 81 -0.25 -25.77 -25.70
CA THR A 81 0.10 -26.50 -24.47
C THR A 81 1.13 -25.73 -23.68
N VAL A 82 0.71 -25.10 -22.58
CA VAL A 82 1.57 -24.34 -21.66
C VAL A 82 1.49 -24.96 -20.26
N LEU A 83 2.65 -25.14 -19.65
CA LEU A 83 2.83 -25.59 -18.27
C LEU A 83 3.31 -24.40 -17.40
N GLY A 84 3.02 -24.45 -16.11
CA GLY A 84 3.37 -23.41 -15.17
C GLY A 84 2.16 -22.57 -14.76
N PRO A 85 2.31 -21.42 -14.11
CA PRO A 85 3.59 -20.73 -13.84
C PRO A 85 4.49 -21.49 -12.85
N ARG A 86 5.80 -21.39 -13.04
CA ARG A 86 6.81 -21.95 -12.17
C ARG A 86 7.73 -20.86 -11.65
N GLN A 87 7.99 -20.89 -10.36
CA GLN A 87 8.94 -19.95 -9.75
C GLN A 87 10.36 -20.47 -9.86
N MET A 88 11.24 -19.64 -10.40
CA MET A 88 12.67 -19.89 -10.51
C MET A 88 13.43 -19.23 -9.34
N PRO A 89 14.66 -19.68 -9.03
CA PRO A 89 15.52 -18.98 -8.09
C PRO A 89 15.65 -17.49 -8.45
N GLY A 90 15.59 -16.61 -7.44
CA GLY A 90 15.59 -15.16 -7.65
C GLY A 90 14.21 -14.54 -7.90
N GLY A 91 13.11 -15.30 -7.71
CA GLY A 91 11.74 -14.77 -7.78
C GLY A 91 11.18 -14.60 -9.21
N VAL A 92 11.97 -15.00 -10.23
CA VAL A 92 11.52 -14.95 -11.63
C VAL A 92 10.44 -15.99 -11.86
N GLN A 93 9.37 -15.60 -12.55
CA GLN A 93 8.32 -16.52 -12.98
C GLN A 93 8.54 -16.94 -14.42
N GLU A 94 8.28 -18.21 -14.72
CA GLU A 94 8.37 -18.73 -16.08
C GLU A 94 7.13 -19.55 -16.45
N LEU A 95 6.80 -19.53 -17.73
CA LEU A 95 5.87 -20.44 -18.37
C LEU A 95 6.65 -21.38 -19.27
N ILE A 96 6.23 -22.62 -19.34
CA ILE A 96 6.89 -23.64 -20.17
C ILE A 96 5.94 -23.98 -21.32
N ILE A 97 6.36 -23.68 -22.54
CA ILE A 97 5.63 -23.99 -23.76
C ILE A 97 6.15 -25.33 -24.27
N ALA A 98 5.25 -26.32 -24.34
CA ALA A 98 5.63 -27.69 -24.64
C ALA A 98 6.20 -27.89 -26.05
N ARG A 99 5.89 -27.01 -26.98
CA ARG A 99 6.33 -27.13 -28.39
C ARG A 99 6.88 -25.81 -28.91
N ALA A 100 8.09 -25.81 -29.42
CA ALA A 100 8.75 -24.59 -29.93
C ALA A 100 7.95 -23.88 -31.04
N ASN A 101 7.24 -24.61 -31.87
CA ASN A 101 6.40 -24.05 -32.96
C ASN A 101 5.14 -23.31 -32.47
N GLN A 102 4.83 -23.38 -31.17
CA GLN A 102 3.69 -22.66 -30.55
C GLN A 102 4.10 -21.37 -29.87
N VAL A 103 5.39 -21.03 -29.83
CA VAL A 103 5.91 -19.85 -29.10
C VAL A 103 5.35 -18.57 -29.71
N ASP A 104 5.40 -18.41 -31.03
CA ASP A 104 4.94 -17.18 -31.69
C ASP A 104 3.43 -16.96 -31.49
N ALA A 105 2.65 -18.05 -31.59
CA ALA A 105 1.22 -18.01 -31.33
C ALA A 105 0.92 -17.62 -29.87
N PHE A 106 1.70 -18.15 -28.92
CA PHE A 106 1.58 -17.78 -27.52
C PHE A 106 1.97 -16.33 -27.26
N LEU A 107 3.06 -15.83 -27.87
CA LEU A 107 3.47 -14.43 -27.72
C LEU A 107 2.43 -13.46 -28.28
N ALA A 108 1.80 -13.79 -29.42
CA ALA A 108 0.71 -13.01 -29.98
C ALA A 108 -0.51 -12.97 -29.06
N LEU A 109 -0.87 -14.12 -28.48
CA LEU A 109 -1.95 -14.23 -27.49
C LEU A 109 -1.61 -13.42 -26.22
N ALA A 110 -0.41 -13.55 -25.67
CA ALA A 110 0.02 -12.81 -24.49
C ALA A 110 -0.03 -11.30 -24.71
N LYS A 111 0.43 -10.82 -25.86
CA LYS A 111 0.37 -9.39 -26.24
C LYS A 111 -1.06 -8.87 -26.33
N LYS A 112 -1.99 -9.69 -26.81
CA LYS A 112 -3.41 -9.32 -26.95
C LYS A 112 -4.14 -9.31 -25.60
N ASP A 113 -3.97 -10.37 -24.80
CA ASP A 113 -4.81 -10.64 -23.62
C ASP A 113 -4.19 -10.21 -22.30
N ALA A 114 -2.87 -9.98 -22.29
CA ALA A 114 -2.13 -9.53 -21.10
C ALA A 114 -1.03 -8.52 -21.47
N PRO A 115 -1.37 -7.34 -21.98
CA PRO A 115 -0.39 -6.34 -22.43
C PRO A 115 0.53 -5.83 -21.32
N GLN A 116 0.14 -6.02 -20.05
CA GLN A 116 0.95 -5.67 -18.87
C GLN A 116 2.09 -6.68 -18.63
N VAL A 117 2.03 -7.88 -19.24
CA VAL A 117 3.06 -8.92 -19.13
C VAL A 117 4.09 -8.75 -20.22
N VAL A 118 5.35 -8.67 -19.83
CA VAL A 118 6.50 -8.59 -20.74
C VAL A 118 7.16 -9.95 -20.75
N PRO A 119 7.12 -10.67 -21.90
CA PRO A 119 7.87 -11.89 -22.06
C PRO A 119 9.37 -11.59 -22.13
N GLY A 120 10.16 -12.39 -21.46
CA GLY A 120 11.62 -12.34 -21.55
C GLY A 120 12.14 -13.19 -22.72
N THR A 121 13.43 -13.44 -22.73
CA THR A 121 14.08 -14.24 -23.79
C THR A 121 13.71 -15.73 -23.65
N PRO A 122 13.09 -16.34 -24.68
CA PRO A 122 12.78 -17.77 -24.68
C PRO A 122 14.06 -18.60 -24.62
N ARG A 123 14.06 -19.67 -23.83
CA ARG A 123 15.17 -20.63 -23.73
C ARG A 123 14.65 -22.02 -24.07
N THR A 124 15.21 -22.64 -25.10
CA THR A 124 14.88 -24.01 -25.45
C THR A 124 15.75 -24.99 -24.67
N TRP A 125 15.13 -25.97 -24.06
CA TRP A 125 15.82 -27.03 -23.34
C TRP A 125 15.95 -28.30 -24.19
N SER A 126 16.73 -29.27 -23.71
CA SER A 126 17.02 -30.52 -24.43
C SER A 126 15.79 -31.40 -24.67
N ASP A 127 14.70 -31.18 -23.93
CA ASP A 127 13.41 -31.87 -24.10
C ASP A 127 12.53 -31.24 -25.20
N GLY A 128 12.99 -30.17 -25.86
CA GLY A 128 12.27 -29.42 -26.88
C GLY A 128 11.23 -28.44 -26.32
N ALA A 129 11.08 -28.36 -25.02
CA ALA A 129 10.23 -27.36 -24.36
C ALA A 129 10.93 -25.99 -24.34
N VAL A 130 10.11 -24.94 -24.44
CA VAL A 130 10.59 -23.57 -24.38
C VAL A 130 10.20 -22.94 -23.06
N HIS A 131 11.20 -22.56 -22.28
CA HIS A 131 11.07 -21.84 -21.04
C HIS A 131 11.02 -20.34 -21.32
N LEU A 132 9.90 -19.72 -21.00
CA LEU A 132 9.64 -18.30 -21.24
C LEU A 132 9.52 -17.59 -19.88
N PRO A 133 10.58 -16.90 -19.42
CA PRO A 133 10.46 -16.02 -18.26
C PRO A 133 9.54 -14.85 -18.61
N TYR A 134 8.83 -14.36 -17.64
CA TYR A 134 7.94 -13.21 -17.82
C TYR A 134 7.94 -12.31 -16.59
N SER A 135 7.66 -11.04 -16.84
CA SER A 135 7.60 -10.00 -15.81
C SER A 135 6.46 -9.04 -16.12
N PHE A 136 6.16 -8.15 -15.19
CA PHE A 136 5.26 -7.02 -15.46
C PHE A 136 6.03 -5.81 -15.99
N THR A 137 5.32 -4.95 -16.71
CA THR A 137 5.82 -3.61 -17.02
C THR A 137 6.06 -2.82 -15.74
N PRO A 138 7.08 -1.92 -15.67
CA PRO A 138 7.33 -1.12 -14.48
C PRO A 138 6.12 -0.31 -14.01
N ALA A 139 5.32 0.19 -14.96
CA ALA A 139 4.08 0.92 -14.67
C ALA A 139 3.06 0.04 -13.95
N PHE A 140 2.89 -1.21 -14.39
CA PHE A 140 1.95 -2.14 -13.78
C PHE A 140 2.44 -2.64 -12.41
N VAL A 141 3.76 -2.81 -12.24
CA VAL A 141 4.37 -3.12 -10.92
C VAL A 141 3.99 -2.04 -9.92
N LYS A 142 4.24 -0.76 -10.27
CA LYS A 142 3.89 0.36 -9.40
C LYS A 142 2.39 0.41 -9.08
N GLN A 143 1.55 0.26 -10.09
CA GLN A 143 0.10 0.22 -9.89
C GLN A 143 -0.32 -0.91 -8.95
N THR A 144 0.26 -2.10 -9.08
CA THR A 144 -0.04 -3.25 -8.22
C THR A 144 0.39 -2.99 -6.77
N GLN A 145 1.56 -2.37 -6.58
CA GLN A 145 2.05 -1.97 -5.26
C GLN A 145 1.11 -0.95 -4.60
N ASP A 146 0.71 0.09 -5.33
CA ASP A 146 -0.21 1.11 -4.84
C ASP A 146 -1.57 0.51 -4.46
N LEU A 147 -2.12 -0.35 -5.32
CA LEU A 147 -3.38 -1.05 -5.05
C LEU A 147 -3.28 -1.97 -3.81
N ALA A 148 -2.15 -2.64 -3.60
CA ALA A 148 -1.94 -3.48 -2.42
C ALA A 148 -1.96 -2.63 -1.14
N VAL A 149 -1.29 -1.48 -1.13
CA VAL A 149 -1.30 -0.55 0.01
C VAL A 149 -2.70 -0.02 0.27
N ASP A 150 -3.41 0.43 -0.77
CA ASP A 150 -4.77 0.95 -0.65
C ASP A 150 -5.76 -0.12 -0.15
N GLN A 151 -5.56 -1.39 -0.54
CA GLN A 151 -6.39 -2.49 -0.05
C GLN A 151 -6.14 -2.75 1.44
N VAL A 152 -4.89 -2.69 1.88
CA VAL A 152 -4.54 -2.84 3.30
C VAL A 152 -5.14 -1.70 4.12
N LEU A 153 -5.02 -0.45 3.64
CA LEU A 153 -5.62 0.72 4.31
C LEU A 153 -7.12 0.55 4.49
N ARG A 154 -7.85 0.18 3.43
CA ARG A 154 -9.30 -0.08 3.51
C ARG A 154 -9.64 -1.19 4.49
N THR A 155 -8.85 -2.27 4.51
CA THR A 155 -9.07 -3.39 5.42
C THR A 155 -8.85 -2.99 6.86
N ILE A 156 -7.80 -2.20 7.15
CA ILE A 156 -7.49 -1.69 8.48
C ILE A 156 -8.59 -0.72 8.93
N SER A 157 -8.96 0.26 8.10
CA SER A 157 -10.04 1.20 8.41
C SER A 157 -11.34 0.46 8.77
N SER A 158 -11.75 -0.49 7.92
CA SER A 158 -12.97 -1.27 8.17
C SER A 158 -12.92 -2.07 9.48
N ARG A 159 -11.76 -2.60 9.85
CA ARG A 159 -11.60 -3.31 11.13
C ARG A 159 -11.64 -2.38 12.33
N ILE A 160 -10.99 -1.22 12.22
CA ILE A 160 -10.97 -0.21 13.29
C ILE A 160 -12.39 0.33 13.54
N ASP A 161 -13.13 0.59 12.46
CA ASP A 161 -14.53 1.04 12.53
C ASP A 161 -15.41 -0.01 13.23
N GLN A 162 -15.17 -1.31 12.99
CA GLN A 162 -15.89 -2.39 13.68
C GLN A 162 -15.60 -2.45 15.19
N PHE A 163 -14.42 -1.99 15.63
CA PHE A 163 -14.07 -1.91 17.05
C PHE A 163 -14.58 -0.63 17.73
N GLY A 164 -15.22 0.29 17.00
CA GLY A 164 -15.79 1.51 17.55
C GLY A 164 -14.76 2.50 18.08
N VAL A 165 -13.54 2.50 17.52
CA VAL A 165 -12.49 3.45 17.90
C VAL A 165 -12.86 4.84 17.38
N ALA A 166 -12.98 5.81 18.29
CA ALA A 166 -13.26 7.18 17.92
C ALA A 166 -12.04 7.80 17.17
N GLU A 167 -12.29 8.39 16.01
CA GLU A 167 -11.35 9.18 15.21
C GLU A 167 -9.98 8.53 14.94
N PRO A 168 -9.91 7.38 14.24
CA PRO A 168 -8.63 6.80 13.85
C PRO A 168 -7.94 7.67 12.79
N ASP A 169 -6.71 8.12 13.05
CA ASP A 169 -5.89 8.81 12.07
C ASP A 169 -5.01 7.78 11.33
N ILE A 170 -5.40 7.42 10.11
CA ILE A 170 -4.70 6.42 9.29
C ILE A 170 -4.00 7.14 8.15
N ARG A 171 -2.65 7.09 8.12
CA ARG A 171 -1.82 7.76 7.12
C ARG A 171 -0.91 6.80 6.40
N LYS A 172 -0.77 7.01 5.09
CA LYS A 172 0.26 6.39 4.26
C LYS A 172 1.56 7.19 4.45
N GLN A 173 2.67 6.52 4.73
CA GLN A 173 4.01 7.10 4.76
C GLN A 173 4.77 6.79 3.47
#